data_99d49e4e482d466687441426747bf7a6
#
_entry.id   99d49e4e482d466687441426747bf7a6
#
_cell.length_a   1.000
_cell.length_b   1.000
_cell.length_c   1.000
_cell.angle_alpha   90.00
_cell.angle_beta   90.00
_cell.angle_gamma   90.00
#
_symmetry.space_group_name_H-M   'P 1'
#
loop_
_entity.id
_entity.type
_entity.pdbx_description
1 polymer ?
#
loop_
_entity_poly.entity_id
_entity_poly.type
_entity_poly.pdbx_seq_one_letter_code
_entity_poly.pdbx_strand_id
1 'polypeptide(L)'
;MKFPIKNLHKLSPKGWGREVHIHNNQDYCGKLLELREGGECSLHFHINKQETFYILKGRIELTLFFDLEEKTLILNRGESIDIPRFLAHSFKGLETSTILEISTFDEESDSVRIKEGDSQRQQCLPIDDDAFTKWEETCKRINGK
;
A
#
# COMPACT_ATOMS: atom_id res chain seq x y z
N MET A 1 -5.18 -25.01 24.56
CA MET A 1 -4.52 -24.28 23.45
C MET A 1 -4.17 -25.26 22.34
N LYS A 2 -4.41 -24.89 21.10
CA LYS A 2 -3.99 -25.67 19.92
C LYS A 2 -2.70 -25.08 19.36
N PHE A 3 -1.85 -25.94 18.78
CA PHE A 3 -0.69 -25.43 18.05
C PHE A 3 -1.13 -24.62 16.85
N PRO A 4 -0.46 -23.48 16.55
CA PRO A 4 -0.79 -22.69 15.38
C PRO A 4 -0.45 -23.43 14.08
N ILE A 5 -1.19 -23.13 13.04
CA ILE A 5 -0.97 -23.67 11.70
C ILE A 5 -0.47 -22.54 10.79
N LYS A 6 0.14 -22.92 9.66
CA LYS A 6 0.57 -21.94 8.66
C LYS A 6 -0.63 -21.25 8.03
N ASN A 7 -0.55 -19.92 7.90
CA ASN A 7 -1.50 -19.18 7.10
C ASN A 7 -1.11 -19.24 5.62
N LEU A 8 -2.10 -19.29 4.75
CA LEU A 8 -1.91 -19.05 3.33
C LEU A 8 -2.04 -17.55 3.08
N HIS A 9 -1.13 -17.00 2.27
CA HIS A 9 -1.20 -15.60 1.89
C HIS A 9 -2.42 -15.35 1.02
N LYS A 10 -3.14 -14.25 1.32
CA LYS A 10 -4.20 -13.75 0.47
C LYS A 10 -3.64 -12.58 -0.35
N LEU A 11 -3.79 -12.66 -1.67
CA LEU A 11 -3.40 -11.58 -2.59
C LEU A 11 -4.63 -10.76 -2.95
N SER A 12 -4.49 -9.44 -2.91
CA SER A 12 -5.53 -8.50 -3.33
C SER A 12 -4.97 -7.56 -4.39
N PRO A 13 -5.39 -7.70 -5.66
CA PRO A 13 -4.90 -6.84 -6.72
C PRO A 13 -5.41 -5.41 -6.56
N LYS A 14 -4.54 -4.44 -6.89
CA LYS A 14 -4.80 -3.00 -6.85
C LYS A 14 -4.32 -2.35 -8.15
N GLY A 15 -4.87 -1.21 -8.50
CA GLY A 15 -4.42 -0.46 -9.67
C GLY A 15 -2.96 0.01 -9.58
N TRP A 16 -2.44 0.20 -8.37
CA TRP A 16 -1.06 0.61 -8.10
C TRP A 16 -0.10 -0.56 -7.90
N GLY A 17 -0.59 -1.79 -7.77
CA GLY A 17 0.20 -2.96 -7.48
C GLY A 17 -0.66 -4.05 -6.86
N ARG A 18 -0.26 -4.58 -5.72
CA ARG A 18 -1.06 -5.56 -4.98
C ARG A 18 -0.76 -5.51 -3.49
N GLU A 19 -1.71 -6.00 -2.70
CA GLU A 19 -1.51 -6.27 -1.29
C GLU A 19 -1.30 -7.77 -1.08
N VAL A 20 -0.31 -8.11 -0.25
CA VAL A 20 -0.13 -9.45 0.29
C VAL A 20 -0.58 -9.41 1.74
N HIS A 21 -1.70 -10.05 2.04
CA HIS A 21 -2.26 -10.06 3.39
C HIS A 21 -1.55 -11.14 4.22
N ILE A 22 -0.75 -10.70 5.19
CA ILE A 22 -0.01 -11.60 6.09
C ILE A 22 -0.92 -12.04 7.23
N HIS A 23 -1.56 -11.08 7.90
CA HIS A 23 -2.45 -11.31 9.03
C HIS A 23 -3.35 -10.11 9.27
N ASN A 24 -4.57 -10.37 9.74
CA ASN A 24 -5.48 -9.32 10.16
C ASN A 24 -6.48 -9.87 11.18
N ASN A 25 -6.47 -9.33 12.38
CA ASN A 25 -7.44 -9.62 13.43
C ASN A 25 -7.74 -8.36 14.24
N GLN A 26 -8.51 -8.47 15.30
CA GLN A 26 -8.91 -7.33 16.12
C GLN A 26 -7.75 -6.64 16.84
N ASP A 27 -6.62 -7.33 17.00
CA ASP A 27 -5.47 -6.82 17.75
C ASP A 27 -4.39 -6.21 16.84
N TYR A 28 -4.13 -6.82 15.67
CA TYR A 28 -3.08 -6.36 14.76
C TYR A 28 -3.29 -6.79 13.33
N CYS A 29 -2.60 -6.11 12.43
CA CYS A 29 -2.59 -6.40 11.01
C CYS A 29 -1.17 -6.25 10.43
N GLY A 30 -0.81 -7.12 9.51
CA GLY A 30 0.42 -7.03 8.73
C GLY A 30 0.16 -7.30 7.26
N LYS A 31 0.67 -6.43 6.40
CA LYS A 31 0.54 -6.54 4.95
C LYS A 31 1.84 -6.16 4.26
N LEU A 32 2.06 -6.71 3.09
CA LEU A 32 3.01 -6.15 2.13
C LEU A 32 2.23 -5.39 1.07
N LEU A 33 2.64 -4.16 0.81
CA LEU A 33 2.10 -3.34 -0.28
C LEU A 33 3.16 -3.31 -1.37
N GLU A 34 2.93 -4.05 -2.45
CA GLU A 34 3.87 -4.15 -3.56
C GLU A 34 3.42 -3.20 -4.66
N LEU A 35 4.23 -2.16 -4.89
CA LEU A 35 3.93 -1.09 -5.82
C LEU A 35 4.71 -1.24 -7.11
N ARG A 36 4.03 -1.04 -8.24
CA ARG A 36 4.72 -0.79 -9.50
C ARG A 36 5.35 0.61 -9.47
N GLU A 37 6.37 0.83 -10.30
CA GLU A 37 6.89 2.16 -10.56
C GLU A 37 5.77 3.06 -11.10
N GLY A 38 5.59 4.23 -10.49
CA GLY A 38 4.51 5.18 -10.82
C GLY A 38 3.15 4.82 -10.24
N GLY A 39 3.02 3.66 -9.57
CA GLY A 39 1.75 3.26 -8.94
C GLY A 39 1.41 4.18 -7.77
N GLU A 40 0.17 4.66 -7.75
CA GLU A 40 -0.29 5.64 -6.76
C GLU A 40 -1.63 5.20 -6.15
N CYS A 41 -1.69 5.16 -4.82
CA CYS A 41 -2.95 4.91 -4.14
C CYS A 41 -3.78 6.19 -3.97
N SER A 42 -5.04 6.03 -3.55
CA SER A 42 -5.91 7.16 -3.24
C SER A 42 -5.36 7.98 -2.07
N LEU A 43 -5.69 9.27 -2.04
CA LEU A 43 -5.56 10.07 -0.84
C LEU A 43 -6.74 9.75 0.07
N HIS A 44 -6.47 9.18 1.23
CA HIS A 44 -7.49 8.71 2.16
C HIS A 44 -7.00 8.76 3.60
N PHE A 45 -7.91 8.65 4.54
CA PHE A 45 -7.59 8.50 5.96
C PHE A 45 -8.42 7.39 6.60
N HIS A 46 -7.96 6.92 7.76
CA HIS A 46 -8.67 5.93 8.56
C HIS A 46 -9.14 6.55 9.87
N ILE A 47 -10.33 6.17 10.30
CA ILE A 47 -10.91 6.63 11.57
C ILE A 47 -10.44 5.72 12.71
N ASN A 48 -10.43 4.42 12.48
CA ASN A 48 -10.14 3.42 13.51
C ASN A 48 -8.71 2.85 13.42
N LYS A 49 -8.14 2.76 12.22
CA LYS A 49 -6.83 2.17 12.01
C LYS A 49 -5.71 3.22 12.15
N GLN A 50 -4.70 2.86 12.92
CA GLN A 50 -3.39 3.51 12.87
C GLN A 50 -2.39 2.53 12.27
N GLU A 51 -1.39 3.05 11.58
CA GLU A 51 -0.45 2.20 10.84
C GLU A 51 0.95 2.76 10.85
N THR A 52 1.92 1.87 10.61
CA THR A 52 3.31 2.21 10.38
C THR A 52 3.73 1.62 9.05
N PHE A 53 4.33 2.43 8.20
CA PHE A 53 4.94 1.99 6.94
C PHE A 53 6.45 1.85 7.12
N TYR A 54 6.98 0.71 6.73
CA TYR A 54 8.41 0.44 6.66
C TYR A 54 8.77 0.08 5.22
N ILE A 55 9.77 0.73 4.66
CA ILE A 55 10.16 0.50 3.26
C ILE A 55 11.13 -0.67 3.19
N LEU A 56 10.64 -1.83 2.73
CA LEU A 56 11.47 -3.03 2.57
C LEU A 56 12.31 -2.98 1.31
N LYS A 57 11.80 -2.37 0.24
CA LYS A 57 12.44 -2.33 -1.07
C LYS A 57 12.00 -1.06 -1.79
N GLY A 58 12.92 -0.49 -2.56
CA GLY A 58 12.63 0.63 -3.42
C GLY A 58 12.57 1.97 -2.71
N ARG A 59 11.78 2.87 -3.26
CA ARG A 59 11.64 4.25 -2.80
C ARG A 59 10.26 4.77 -3.15
N ILE A 60 9.63 5.43 -2.21
CA ILE A 60 8.28 5.96 -2.37
C ILE A 60 8.23 7.46 -2.08
N GLU A 61 7.25 8.11 -2.69
CA GLU A 61 6.82 9.45 -2.32
C GLU A 61 5.55 9.32 -1.49
N LEU A 62 5.57 9.85 -0.28
CA LEU A 62 4.41 9.86 0.62
C LEU A 62 3.87 11.29 0.71
N THR A 63 2.60 11.45 0.38
CA THR A 63 1.89 12.71 0.56
C THR A 63 1.04 12.63 1.81
N LEU A 64 1.19 13.59 2.70
CA LEU A 64 0.41 13.76 3.92
C LEU A 64 -0.43 15.03 3.82
N PHE A 65 -1.67 14.97 4.26
CA PHE A 65 -2.56 16.13 4.25
C PHE A 65 -3.25 16.27 5.60
N PHE A 66 -3.03 17.39 6.25
CA PHE A 66 -3.63 17.71 7.54
C PHE A 66 -3.78 19.21 7.71
N ASP A 67 -4.93 19.66 8.24
CA ASP A 67 -5.21 21.06 8.56
C ASP A 67 -4.96 22.00 7.36
N LEU A 68 -5.47 21.61 6.19
CA LEU A 68 -5.34 22.34 4.93
C LEU A 68 -3.90 22.48 4.41
N GLU A 69 -2.94 21.78 5.01
CA GLU A 69 -1.55 21.73 4.57
C GLU A 69 -1.22 20.38 3.95
N GLU A 70 -0.45 20.41 2.89
CA GLU A 70 0.08 19.22 2.21
C GLU A 70 1.59 19.15 2.42
N LYS A 71 2.07 17.97 2.78
CA LYS A 71 3.50 17.71 2.92
C LYS A 71 3.87 16.44 2.15
N THR A 72 4.93 16.53 1.38
CA THR A 72 5.47 15.40 0.63
C THR A 72 6.81 14.97 1.21
N LEU A 73 6.97 13.67 1.43
CA LEU A 73 8.19 13.04 1.96
C LEU A 73 8.66 11.97 0.99
N ILE A 74 9.97 11.84 0.83
CA ILE A 74 10.59 10.70 0.15
C ILE A 74 11.05 9.72 1.22
N LEU A 75 10.60 8.48 1.12
CA LEU A 75 11.02 7.39 2.00
C LEU A 75 11.84 6.39 1.22
N ASN A 76 13.04 6.12 1.73
CA ASN A 76 13.98 5.16 1.17
C ASN A 76 13.93 3.84 1.92
N ARG A 77 14.51 2.80 1.34
CA ARG A 77 14.64 1.50 1.98
C ARG A 77 15.21 1.64 3.39
N GLY A 78 14.59 0.97 4.36
CA GLY A 78 14.99 0.98 5.76
C GLY A 78 14.38 2.12 6.58
N GLU A 79 13.64 3.02 5.96
CA GLU A 79 12.97 4.11 6.66
C GLU A 79 11.53 3.74 6.98
N SER A 80 11.01 4.29 8.07
CA SER A 80 9.63 4.07 8.49
C SER A 80 8.95 5.37 8.90
N ILE A 81 7.63 5.35 8.88
CA ILE A 81 6.81 6.47 9.31
C ILE A 81 5.53 5.96 9.97
N ASP A 82 5.15 6.59 11.07
CA ASP A 82 3.88 6.31 11.74
C ASP A 82 2.78 7.21 11.17
N ILE A 83 1.65 6.61 10.85
CA ILE A 83 0.48 7.30 10.33
C ILE A 83 -0.65 7.15 11.35
N PRO A 84 -0.90 8.20 12.16
CA PRO A 84 -1.97 8.16 13.14
C PRO A 84 -3.35 8.18 12.48
N ARG A 85 -4.37 7.87 13.26
CA ARG A 85 -5.76 8.00 12.85
C ARG A 85 -6.04 9.41 12.35
N PHE A 86 -6.91 9.55 11.37
CA PHE A 86 -7.35 10.81 10.74
C PHE A 86 -6.32 11.52 9.87
N LEU A 87 -5.07 11.09 9.84
CA LEU A 87 -4.07 11.68 8.94
C LEU A 87 -4.28 11.16 7.52
N ALA A 88 -4.67 12.04 6.62
CA ALA A 88 -4.82 11.70 5.21
C ALA A 88 -3.46 11.49 4.57
N HIS A 89 -3.34 10.42 3.79
CA HIS A 89 -2.08 10.03 3.17
C HIS A 89 -2.31 9.35 1.82
N SER A 90 -1.29 9.43 0.98
CA SER A 90 -1.21 8.75 -0.30
C SER A 90 0.25 8.39 -0.58
N PHE A 91 0.49 7.22 -1.14
CA PHE A 91 1.84 6.83 -1.55
C PHE A 91 1.92 6.65 -3.07
N LYS A 92 3.12 6.88 -3.60
CA LYS A 92 3.45 6.65 -5.00
C LYS A 92 4.81 5.98 -5.10
N GLY A 93 4.92 4.92 -5.87
CA GLY A 93 6.19 4.25 -6.13
C GLY A 93 7.05 5.10 -7.07
N LEU A 94 8.21 5.57 -6.60
CA LEU A 94 9.19 6.24 -7.45
C LEU A 94 9.99 5.22 -8.27
N GLU A 95 10.00 4.00 -7.81
CA GLU A 95 10.47 2.79 -8.48
C GLU A 95 9.63 1.63 -7.98
N THR A 96 9.81 0.43 -8.50
CA THR A 96 9.16 -0.78 -7.95
C THR A 96 9.53 -0.91 -6.49
N SER A 97 8.54 -0.91 -5.62
CA SER A 97 8.73 -0.79 -4.18
C SER A 97 7.87 -1.76 -3.40
N THR A 98 8.31 -2.08 -2.18
CA THR A 98 7.54 -2.88 -1.23
C THR A 98 7.51 -2.16 0.11
N ILE A 99 6.30 -1.89 0.58
CA ILE A 99 6.04 -1.32 1.90
C ILE A 99 5.56 -2.46 2.81
N LEU A 100 6.15 -2.58 4.00
CA LEU A 100 5.57 -3.38 5.07
C LEU A 100 4.63 -2.47 5.87
N GLU A 101 3.35 -2.80 5.85
CA GLU A 101 2.36 -2.15 6.70
C GLU A 101 2.17 -2.96 7.97
N ILE A 102 2.41 -2.34 9.11
CA ILE A 102 2.08 -2.85 10.44
C ILE A 102 0.98 -1.95 10.97
N SER A 103 -0.15 -2.51 11.33
CA SER A 103 -1.30 -1.69 11.74
C SER A 103 -2.16 -2.36 12.79
N THR A 104 -3.09 -1.60 13.33
CA THR A 104 -4.25 -2.14 14.05
C THR A 104 -5.20 -2.79 13.04
N PHE A 105 -6.30 -3.35 13.50
CA PHE A 105 -7.29 -4.05 12.68
C PHE A 105 -7.62 -3.24 11.41
N ASP A 106 -7.52 -3.90 10.27
CA ASP A 106 -7.83 -3.33 8.96
C ASP A 106 -9.24 -3.71 8.52
N GLU A 107 -10.03 -2.70 8.20
CA GLU A 107 -11.40 -2.84 7.75
C GLU A 107 -11.62 -1.92 6.55
N GLU A 108 -12.05 -2.48 5.42
CA GLU A 108 -12.19 -1.72 4.17
C GLU A 108 -13.14 -0.53 4.32
N SER A 109 -14.21 -0.69 5.09
CA SER A 109 -15.18 0.37 5.37
C SER A 109 -14.62 1.54 6.18
N ASP A 110 -13.44 1.37 6.81
CA ASP A 110 -12.77 2.40 7.61
C ASP A 110 -11.94 3.38 6.77
N SER A 111 -11.91 3.21 5.45
CA SER A 111 -11.17 4.10 4.56
C SER A 111 -12.07 5.21 4.02
N VAL A 112 -11.75 6.46 4.37
CA VAL A 112 -12.46 7.64 3.85
C VAL A 112 -11.61 8.27 2.75
N ARG A 113 -12.07 8.14 1.51
CA ARG A 113 -11.33 8.61 0.33
C ARG A 113 -11.60 10.07 0.06
N ILE A 114 -10.51 10.84 -0.13
CA ILE A 114 -10.55 12.26 -0.48
C ILE A 114 -10.29 12.45 -1.98
N LYS A 115 -9.33 11.69 -2.55
CA LYS A 115 -8.94 11.78 -3.95
C LYS A 115 -8.69 10.39 -4.51
N GLU A 116 -9.12 10.16 -5.75
CA GLU A 116 -8.92 8.87 -6.42
C GLU A 116 -7.45 8.54 -6.67
N GLY A 117 -7.12 7.27 -6.57
CA GLY A 117 -5.85 6.68 -6.97
C GLY A 117 -6.02 5.71 -8.14
N ASP A 118 -4.97 4.94 -8.42
CA ASP A 118 -4.96 4.02 -9.57
C ASP A 118 -6.02 2.92 -9.48
N SER A 119 -6.33 2.44 -8.28
CA SER A 119 -7.36 1.41 -8.10
C SER A 119 -8.76 1.85 -8.55
N GLN A 120 -9.03 3.15 -8.54
CA GLN A 120 -10.29 3.72 -8.99
C GLN A 120 -10.30 4.03 -10.49
N ARG A 121 -9.13 4.15 -11.11
CA ARG A 121 -8.94 4.56 -12.51
C ARG A 121 -8.52 3.44 -13.46
N GLN A 122 -7.93 2.36 -12.93
CA GLN A 122 -7.33 1.27 -13.71
C GLN A 122 -7.92 -0.08 -13.31
N GLN A 123 -7.75 -1.08 -14.20
CA GLN A 123 -8.07 -2.46 -13.88
C GLN A 123 -7.12 -3.00 -12.81
N CYS A 124 -7.64 -3.87 -11.97
CA CYS A 124 -6.83 -4.56 -10.97
C CYS A 124 -5.81 -5.49 -11.64
N LEU A 125 -4.67 -5.67 -10.95
CA LEU A 125 -3.57 -6.51 -11.41
C LEU A 125 -3.90 -8.00 -11.35
N PRO A 126 -3.19 -8.82 -12.17
CA PRO A 126 -3.19 -10.27 -11.99
C PRO A 126 -2.73 -10.66 -10.58
N ILE A 127 -3.22 -11.78 -10.09
CA ILE A 127 -3.02 -12.23 -8.71
C ILE A 127 -1.71 -13.00 -8.52
N ASP A 128 -1.30 -13.80 -9.50
CA ASP A 128 -0.08 -14.62 -9.40
C ASP A 128 1.21 -13.83 -9.70
N ASP A 129 2.34 -14.33 -9.20
CA ASP A 129 3.64 -13.64 -9.31
C ASP A 129 4.12 -13.48 -10.75
N ASP A 130 3.93 -14.50 -11.61
CA ASP A 130 4.34 -14.45 -13.02
C ASP A 130 3.53 -13.40 -13.78
N ALA A 131 2.23 -13.38 -13.59
CA ALA A 131 1.35 -12.41 -14.20
C ALA A 131 1.61 -10.99 -13.69
N PHE A 132 1.93 -10.85 -12.40
CA PHE A 132 2.34 -9.57 -11.82
C PHE A 132 3.63 -9.04 -12.46
N THR A 133 4.65 -9.89 -12.58
CA THR A 133 5.93 -9.52 -13.22
C THR A 133 5.72 -9.08 -14.67
N LYS A 134 4.97 -9.85 -15.46
CA LYS A 134 4.65 -9.51 -16.85
C LYS A 134 3.90 -8.18 -16.97
N TRP A 135 2.95 -7.95 -16.07
CA TRP A 135 2.21 -6.71 -16.03
C TRP A 135 3.14 -5.53 -15.72
N GLU A 136 4.02 -5.69 -14.73
CA GLU A 136 5.00 -4.69 -14.35
C GLU A 136 5.93 -4.32 -15.50
N GLU A 137 6.47 -5.33 -16.20
CA GLU A 137 7.30 -5.14 -17.39
C GLU A 137 6.54 -4.41 -18.51
N THR A 138 5.27 -4.76 -18.69
CA THR A 138 4.41 -4.09 -19.69
C THR A 138 4.19 -2.63 -19.33
N CYS A 139 3.91 -2.34 -18.06
CA CYS A 139 3.73 -0.96 -17.58
C CYS A 139 5.00 -0.13 -17.75
N LYS A 140 6.17 -0.69 -17.44
CA LYS A 140 7.46 0.00 -17.68
C LYS A 140 7.66 0.32 -19.14
N ARG A 141 7.34 -0.62 -20.03
CA ARG A 141 7.47 -0.42 -21.49
C ARG A 141 6.53 0.68 -22.01
N ILE A 142 5.32 0.77 -21.49
CA ILE A 142 4.34 1.79 -21.90
C ILE A 142 4.70 3.15 -21.33
N ASN A 143 5.10 3.22 -20.07
CA ASN A 143 5.38 4.47 -19.35
C ASN A 143 6.82 4.98 -19.56
N GLY A 144 7.71 4.14 -20.02
CA GLY A 144 9.11 4.47 -20.33
C GLY A 144 9.33 5.19 -21.68
N LYS A 145 8.25 5.55 -22.32
CA LYS A 145 8.26 6.37 -23.55
C LYS A 145 8.06 7.86 -23.14
#